data_9965ce53cf8e7a0cfe23bde5eee3d133
#
_entry.id   9965ce53cf8e7a0cfe23bde5eee3d133
#
_cell.length_a   1.000
_cell.length_b   1.000
_cell.length_c   1.000
_cell.angle_alpha   90.00
_cell.angle_beta   90.00
_cell.angle_gamma   90.00
#
_symmetry.space_group_name_H-M   'P 1'
#
loop_
_entity.id
_entity.type
_entity.pdbx_description
1 polymer ?
#
loop_
_entity_poly.entity_id
_entity_poly.type
_entity_poly.pdbx_seq_one_letter_code
_entity_poly.pdbx_strand_id
1 'polypeptide(L)'
;MDAKRTLREIKLLRHLDHENVIGLRDVIPPPLRREFNDVYIATELMDTDLHHIIRSNQNLSEEHCQYFLYQILRGLKYIHSANVIHRDLKPSNLLLNSNCDLKIIDFGLARPTLESDFMTEYVVTRWYRAPELLLNSSDYTSAIDVWSVGCIFMELMNKKPLFPGKDHVHQMRLLTELLGTPTEADLGLVKNEDARRYIRQLPQYPRQPLAQVFPHVHPAAIDLVDKMLTVDPTKRITVEEALAHPYLEKLHDVADEPICMEPFSFDFEQQQLDEEQIKEMIYREALALNPEYA
;
A
#
# COMPACT_ATOMS: atom_id res chain seq x y z
N MET A 1 21.28 -3.08 2.97
CA MET A 1 19.79 -3.12 2.95
C MET A 1 19.19 -2.18 1.92
N ASP A 2 19.73 -0.97 1.79
CA ASP A 2 19.18 0.05 0.88
C ASP A 2 19.37 -0.25 -0.61
N ALA A 3 20.48 -0.87 -0.99
CA ALA A 3 20.76 -1.21 -2.40
C ALA A 3 19.73 -2.16 -3.01
N LYS A 4 19.29 -3.18 -2.27
CA LYS A 4 18.22 -4.10 -2.75
C LYS A 4 16.89 -3.39 -2.94
N ARG A 5 16.55 -2.47 -2.03
CA ARG A 5 15.32 -1.67 -2.15
C ARG A 5 15.36 -0.77 -3.37
N THR A 6 16.51 -0.12 -3.59
CA THR A 6 16.72 0.74 -4.76
C THR A 6 16.59 -0.04 -6.06
N LEU A 7 17.23 -1.19 -6.16
CA LEU A 7 17.14 -2.05 -7.34
C LEU A 7 15.69 -2.51 -7.60
N ARG A 8 14.99 -2.95 -6.56
CA ARG A 8 13.58 -3.36 -6.65
C ARG A 8 12.71 -2.23 -7.16
N GLU A 9 12.85 -1.05 -6.58
CA GLU A 9 12.07 0.12 -6.99
C GLU A 9 12.33 0.48 -8.46
N ILE A 10 13.58 0.54 -8.89
CA ILE A 10 13.92 0.82 -10.30
C ILE A 10 13.29 -0.22 -11.24
N LYS A 11 13.44 -1.51 -10.94
CA LYS A 11 12.88 -2.58 -11.77
C LYS A 11 11.36 -2.54 -11.83
N LEU A 12 10.70 -2.29 -10.70
CA LEU A 12 9.24 -2.16 -10.64
C LEU A 12 8.75 -0.94 -11.40
N LEU A 13 9.36 0.23 -11.20
CA LEU A 13 8.98 1.46 -11.91
C LEU A 13 9.20 1.35 -13.42
N ARG A 14 10.18 0.58 -13.87
CA ARG A 14 10.36 0.30 -15.31
C ARG A 14 9.31 -0.64 -15.87
N HIS A 15 8.81 -1.57 -15.07
CA HIS A 15 7.84 -2.57 -15.49
C HIS A 15 6.41 -2.06 -15.48
N LEU A 16 6.06 -1.32 -14.42
CA LEU A 16 4.70 -0.82 -14.22
C LEU A 16 4.46 0.41 -15.09
N ASP A 17 3.48 0.32 -15.98
CA ASP A 17 3.03 1.41 -16.86
C ASP A 17 1.53 1.62 -16.69
N HIS A 18 1.16 2.58 -15.83
CA HIS A 18 -0.23 2.88 -15.50
C HIS A 18 -0.38 4.33 -15.05
N GLU A 19 -1.50 4.97 -15.40
CA GLU A 19 -1.78 6.37 -15.08
C GLU A 19 -1.74 6.69 -13.58
N ASN A 20 -2.09 5.73 -12.73
CA ASN A 20 -2.10 5.90 -11.27
C ASN A 20 -0.85 5.33 -10.57
N VAL A 21 0.18 5.03 -11.32
CA VAL A 21 1.52 4.66 -10.81
C VAL A 21 2.52 5.66 -11.33
N ILE A 22 3.43 6.12 -10.46
CA ILE A 22 4.43 7.11 -10.86
C ILE A 22 5.30 6.60 -12.01
N GLY A 23 5.49 7.41 -13.04
CA GLY A 23 6.32 7.08 -14.19
C GLY A 23 7.80 7.35 -13.91
N LEU A 24 8.65 6.36 -14.18
CA LEU A 24 10.09 6.53 -14.18
C LEU A 24 10.52 7.32 -15.42
N ARG A 25 11.28 8.39 -15.22
CA ARG A 25 11.81 9.23 -16.31
C ARG A 25 13.25 8.87 -16.62
N ASP A 26 14.05 8.71 -15.59
CA ASP A 26 15.48 8.43 -15.75
C ASP A 26 16.08 7.79 -14.50
N VAL A 27 17.19 7.08 -14.69
CA VAL A 27 18.09 6.61 -13.64
C VAL A 27 19.48 7.06 -14.01
N ILE A 28 20.04 8.00 -13.25
CA ILE A 28 21.31 8.67 -13.57
C ILE A 28 22.42 7.99 -12.75
N PRO A 29 23.32 7.24 -13.39
CA PRO A 29 24.51 6.70 -12.72
C PRO A 29 25.57 7.77 -12.54
N PRO A 30 26.57 7.56 -11.65
CA PRO A 30 27.73 8.45 -11.57
C PRO A 30 28.57 8.37 -12.86
N PRO A 31 29.36 9.42 -13.16
CA PRO A 31 30.18 9.47 -14.37
C PRO A 31 31.21 8.34 -14.49
N LEU A 32 31.69 7.86 -13.34
CA LEU A 32 32.66 6.76 -13.26
C LEU A 32 32.08 5.63 -12.41
N ARG A 33 32.01 4.45 -12.99
CA ARG A 33 31.50 3.25 -12.31
C ARG A 33 32.19 2.97 -10.97
N ARG A 34 33.49 3.18 -10.84
CA ARG A 34 34.24 3.00 -9.60
C ARG A 34 33.82 3.94 -8.47
N GLU A 35 33.08 5.01 -8.79
CA GLU A 35 32.56 6.00 -7.85
C GLU A 35 31.09 5.76 -7.55
N PHE A 36 30.54 4.60 -7.92
CA PHE A 36 29.14 4.25 -7.77
C PHE A 36 28.77 3.98 -6.31
N ASN A 37 28.39 5.04 -5.57
CA ASN A 37 27.84 4.94 -4.22
C ASN A 37 26.45 5.59 -4.12
N ASP A 38 26.08 6.44 -5.09
CA ASP A 38 24.82 7.15 -5.14
C ASP A 38 24.17 6.95 -6.52
N VAL A 39 22.85 6.87 -6.56
CA VAL A 39 22.05 6.84 -7.77
C VAL A 39 20.93 7.86 -7.67
N TYR A 40 20.66 8.57 -8.74
CA TYR A 40 19.56 9.51 -8.83
C TYR A 40 18.45 8.90 -9.68
N ILE A 41 17.26 8.80 -9.09
CA ILE A 41 16.05 8.31 -9.77
C ILE A 41 15.16 9.50 -10.06
N ALA A 42 14.95 9.79 -11.33
CA ALA A 42 14.06 10.85 -11.78
C ALA A 42 12.69 10.26 -12.15
N THR A 43 11.64 10.78 -11.55
CA THR A 43 10.26 10.40 -11.82
C THR A 43 9.47 11.60 -12.35
N GLU A 44 8.22 11.37 -12.72
CA GLU A 44 7.29 12.45 -12.98
C GLU A 44 7.23 13.41 -11.80
N LEU A 45 7.10 14.71 -12.08
CA LEU A 45 6.93 15.73 -11.06
C LEU A 45 5.45 15.86 -10.71
N MET A 46 5.15 15.72 -9.42
CA MET A 46 3.83 15.95 -8.85
C MET A 46 3.87 17.13 -7.88
N ASP A 47 2.72 17.77 -7.64
CA ASP A 47 2.68 19.02 -6.88
C ASP A 47 2.70 18.79 -5.35
N THR A 48 2.04 17.73 -4.89
CA THR A 48 1.88 17.44 -3.46
C THR A 48 1.60 15.95 -3.22
N ASP A 49 1.29 15.61 -1.98
CA ASP A 49 0.83 14.27 -1.58
C ASP A 49 -0.47 14.35 -0.76
N LEU A 50 -1.11 13.21 -0.59
CA LEU A 50 -2.39 13.13 0.12
C LEU A 50 -2.25 13.47 1.61
N HIS A 51 -1.08 13.25 2.22
CA HIS A 51 -0.82 13.61 3.60
C HIS A 51 -0.92 15.14 3.81
N HIS A 52 -0.32 15.92 2.93
CA HIS A 52 -0.42 17.38 2.96
C HIS A 52 -1.86 17.86 2.70
N ILE A 53 -2.57 17.23 1.76
CA ILE A 53 -3.97 17.54 1.46
C ILE A 53 -4.87 17.27 2.67
N ILE A 54 -4.71 16.12 3.34
CA ILE A 54 -5.48 15.78 4.54
C ILE A 54 -5.26 16.82 5.66
N ARG A 55 -4.03 17.26 5.86
CA ARG A 55 -3.67 18.24 6.89
C ARG A 55 -3.97 19.67 6.53
N SER A 56 -4.22 19.96 5.27
CA SER A 56 -4.61 21.30 4.83
C SER A 56 -6.01 21.66 5.35
N ASN A 57 -6.28 22.97 5.46
CA ASN A 57 -7.60 23.47 5.81
C ASN A 57 -8.60 23.44 4.66
N GLN A 58 -8.29 22.75 3.56
CA GLN A 58 -9.18 22.62 2.42
C GLN A 58 -10.36 21.70 2.75
N ASN A 59 -11.54 22.13 2.39
CA ASN A 59 -12.72 21.28 2.43
C ASN A 59 -12.74 20.42 1.16
N LEU A 60 -12.59 19.11 1.34
CA LEU A 60 -12.76 18.15 0.25
C LEU A 60 -14.24 17.82 0.11
N SER A 61 -14.75 17.91 -1.11
CA SER A 61 -16.11 17.46 -1.40
C SER A 61 -16.17 15.92 -1.41
N GLU A 62 -17.39 15.38 -1.39
CA GLU A 62 -17.59 13.94 -1.54
C GLU A 62 -17.03 13.43 -2.87
N GLU A 63 -17.18 14.20 -3.95
CA GLU A 63 -16.64 13.87 -5.26
C GLU A 63 -15.11 13.80 -5.27
N HIS A 64 -14.42 14.68 -4.53
CA HIS A 64 -12.97 14.58 -4.35
C HIS A 64 -12.58 13.28 -3.64
N CYS A 65 -13.27 12.91 -2.56
CA CYS A 65 -13.01 11.69 -1.83
C CYS A 65 -13.26 10.45 -2.70
N GLN A 66 -14.36 10.43 -3.46
CA GLN A 66 -14.66 9.36 -4.43
C GLN A 66 -13.57 9.25 -5.50
N TYR A 67 -13.13 10.37 -6.06
CA TYR A 67 -12.14 10.39 -7.13
C TYR A 67 -10.76 9.92 -6.64
N PHE A 68 -10.33 10.35 -5.47
CA PHE A 68 -9.07 9.86 -4.90
C PHE A 68 -9.13 8.37 -4.60
N LEU A 69 -10.19 7.90 -3.96
CA LEU A 69 -10.35 6.48 -3.68
C LEU A 69 -10.38 5.63 -4.95
N TYR A 70 -11.14 6.06 -5.95
CA TYR A 70 -11.22 5.40 -7.24
C TYR A 70 -9.84 5.22 -7.88
N GLN A 71 -9.05 6.30 -7.92
CA GLN A 71 -7.71 6.27 -8.51
C GLN A 71 -6.75 5.36 -7.73
N ILE A 72 -6.81 5.35 -6.40
CA ILE A 72 -6.02 4.43 -5.57
C ILE A 72 -6.35 2.98 -5.93
N LEU A 73 -7.63 2.64 -5.95
CA LEU A 73 -8.10 1.28 -6.26
C LEU A 73 -7.80 0.88 -7.72
N ARG A 74 -7.93 1.80 -8.65
CA ARG A 74 -7.59 1.57 -10.06
C ARG A 74 -6.10 1.26 -10.23
N GLY A 75 -5.24 2.01 -9.58
CA GLY A 75 -3.79 1.76 -9.55
C GLY A 75 -3.45 0.43 -8.88
N LEU A 76 -4.10 0.10 -7.75
CA LEU A 76 -3.90 -1.17 -7.06
C LEU A 76 -4.38 -2.37 -7.87
N LYS A 77 -5.48 -2.27 -8.60
CA LYS A 77 -5.90 -3.34 -9.52
C LYS A 77 -4.79 -3.70 -10.48
N TYR A 78 -4.16 -2.69 -11.08
CA TYR A 78 -3.04 -2.88 -12.00
C TYR A 78 -1.82 -3.49 -11.30
N ILE A 79 -1.42 -2.96 -10.15
CA ILE A 79 -0.27 -3.42 -9.36
C ILE A 79 -0.46 -4.89 -8.94
N HIS A 80 -1.62 -5.23 -8.40
CA HIS A 80 -1.92 -6.60 -7.94
C HIS A 80 -1.98 -7.58 -9.13
N SER A 81 -2.49 -7.16 -10.28
CA SER A 81 -2.49 -7.98 -11.50
C SER A 81 -1.08 -8.26 -12.04
N ALA A 82 -0.11 -7.39 -11.71
CA ALA A 82 1.30 -7.61 -11.98
C ALA A 82 2.00 -8.56 -10.99
N ASN A 83 1.25 -9.22 -10.10
CA ASN A 83 1.77 -10.08 -9.03
C ASN A 83 2.61 -9.31 -7.98
N VAL A 84 2.25 -8.07 -7.72
CA VAL A 84 2.95 -7.18 -6.80
C VAL A 84 2.02 -6.76 -5.66
N ILE A 85 2.50 -6.86 -4.42
CA ILE A 85 1.88 -6.28 -3.23
C ILE A 85 2.73 -5.08 -2.81
N HIS A 86 2.12 -3.91 -2.64
CA HIS A 86 2.84 -2.68 -2.32
C HIS A 86 3.44 -2.70 -0.90
N ARG A 87 2.64 -3.08 0.11
CA ARG A 87 2.99 -3.26 1.52
C ARG A 87 3.27 -1.99 2.33
N ASP A 88 3.35 -0.83 1.71
CA ASP A 88 3.63 0.45 2.39
C ASP A 88 2.73 1.59 1.91
N LEU A 89 1.46 1.30 1.69
CA LEU A 89 0.48 2.34 1.35
C LEU A 89 0.21 3.22 2.57
N LYS A 90 0.35 4.51 2.37
CA LYS A 90 0.09 5.58 3.34
C LYS A 90 -0.13 6.89 2.59
N PRO A 91 -0.75 7.90 3.21
CA PRO A 91 -1.06 9.16 2.51
C PRO A 91 0.16 9.84 1.86
N SER A 92 1.35 9.76 2.47
CA SER A 92 2.58 10.35 1.91
C SER A 92 3.14 9.61 0.69
N ASN A 93 2.67 8.39 0.41
CA ASN A 93 3.02 7.60 -0.79
C ASN A 93 1.98 7.71 -1.92
N LEU A 94 1.06 8.66 -1.82
CA LEU A 94 0.03 8.97 -2.81
C LEU A 94 0.21 10.42 -3.26
N LEU A 95 0.81 10.62 -4.42
CA LEU A 95 1.11 11.94 -4.96
C LEU A 95 -0.06 12.46 -5.78
N LEU A 96 -0.20 13.78 -5.79
CA LEU A 96 -1.27 14.50 -6.46
C LEU A 96 -0.72 15.66 -7.26
N ASN A 97 -1.36 15.96 -8.39
CA ASN A 97 -1.15 17.20 -9.14
C ASN A 97 -2.32 18.18 -8.94
N SER A 98 -2.22 19.35 -9.56
CA SER A 98 -3.25 20.40 -9.49
C SER A 98 -4.61 19.99 -10.08
N ASN A 99 -4.65 18.97 -10.92
CA ASN A 99 -5.87 18.41 -11.51
C ASN A 99 -6.49 17.29 -10.68
N CYS A 100 -5.96 17.00 -9.49
CA CYS A 100 -6.35 15.89 -8.64
C CYS A 100 -6.02 14.50 -9.22
N ASP A 101 -5.12 14.41 -10.19
CA ASP A 101 -4.60 13.12 -10.65
C ASP A 101 -3.70 12.54 -9.59
N LEU A 102 -3.92 11.27 -9.25
CA LEU A 102 -3.24 10.57 -8.17
C LEU A 102 -2.30 9.50 -8.71
N LYS A 103 -1.09 9.42 -8.13
CA LYS A 103 -0.10 8.40 -8.46
C LYS A 103 0.46 7.75 -7.20
N ILE A 104 0.51 6.42 -7.23
CA ILE A 104 1.11 5.59 -6.18
C ILE A 104 2.63 5.58 -6.37
N ILE A 105 3.36 5.76 -5.27
CA ILE A 105 4.84 5.78 -5.24
C ILE A 105 5.39 4.84 -4.18
N ASP A 106 6.73 4.72 -4.15
CA ASP A 106 7.52 3.99 -3.15
C ASP A 106 7.25 2.48 -3.12
N PHE A 107 7.85 1.78 -4.09
CA PHE A 107 7.79 0.32 -4.22
C PHE A 107 8.96 -0.41 -3.53
N GLY A 108 9.75 0.28 -2.72
CA GLY A 108 10.92 -0.28 -2.05
C GLY A 108 10.63 -1.45 -1.13
N LEU A 109 9.41 -1.55 -0.59
CA LEU A 109 8.93 -2.64 0.26
C LEU A 109 8.03 -3.65 -0.46
N ALA A 110 7.78 -3.47 -1.75
CA ALA A 110 6.92 -4.36 -2.53
C ALA A 110 7.46 -5.81 -2.56
N ARG A 111 6.55 -6.78 -2.69
CA ARG A 111 6.85 -8.21 -2.73
C ARG A 111 5.90 -8.92 -3.70
N PRO A 112 6.26 -10.13 -4.17
CA PRO A 112 5.34 -10.97 -4.93
C PRO A 112 4.19 -11.49 -4.07
N THR A 113 3.07 -11.79 -4.70
CA THR A 113 1.81 -12.20 -4.02
C THR A 113 1.94 -13.55 -3.31
N LEU A 114 2.88 -14.40 -3.72
CA LEU A 114 3.02 -15.78 -3.22
C LEU A 114 4.26 -16.00 -2.33
N GLU A 115 4.95 -14.95 -1.92
CA GLU A 115 6.13 -15.09 -1.07
C GLU A 115 5.74 -15.02 0.41
N SER A 116 6.19 -16.02 1.18
CA SER A 116 6.13 -15.99 2.64
C SER A 116 7.37 -15.28 3.19
N ASP A 117 7.25 -14.01 3.55
CA ASP A 117 8.34 -13.24 4.13
C ASP A 117 7.84 -12.48 5.36
N PHE A 118 8.67 -12.47 6.41
CA PHE A 118 8.38 -11.66 7.59
C PHE A 118 8.72 -10.20 7.32
N MET A 119 7.74 -9.33 7.49
CA MET A 119 7.97 -7.90 7.37
C MET A 119 8.87 -7.42 8.50
N THR A 120 10.02 -6.83 8.15
CA THR A 120 10.93 -6.24 9.15
C THR A 120 10.22 -5.10 9.90
N GLU A 121 10.10 -5.26 11.20
CA GLU A 121 9.20 -4.55 12.11
C GLU A 121 9.46 -3.04 12.27
N TYR A 122 10.68 -2.58 11.98
CA TYR A 122 11.16 -1.29 12.51
C TYR A 122 11.19 -0.10 11.53
N VAL A 123 10.78 -0.26 10.27
CA VAL A 123 11.07 0.77 9.25
C VAL A 123 9.84 1.48 8.70
N VAL A 124 8.62 0.99 8.98
CA VAL A 124 7.39 1.46 8.32
C VAL A 124 6.35 1.94 9.33
N THR A 125 5.63 2.99 8.97
CA THR A 125 4.51 3.52 9.76
C THR A 125 3.46 2.43 9.98
N ARG A 126 3.30 1.96 11.21
CA ARG A 126 2.38 0.87 11.58
C ARG A 126 0.89 1.20 11.48
N TRP A 127 0.55 2.48 11.37
CA TRP A 127 -0.84 2.97 11.42
C TRP A 127 -1.74 2.39 10.31
N TYR A 128 -1.15 1.98 9.20
CA TYR A 128 -1.85 1.46 8.01
C TYR A 128 -1.69 -0.04 7.81
N ARG A 129 -1.07 -0.72 8.77
CA ARG A 129 -0.81 -2.17 8.69
C ARG A 129 -2.05 -2.99 9.01
N ALA A 130 -2.31 -3.99 8.18
CA ALA A 130 -3.36 -4.98 8.40
C ALA A 130 -3.11 -5.82 9.67
N PRO A 131 -4.17 -6.33 10.33
CA PRO A 131 -4.03 -7.14 11.54
C PRO A 131 -3.12 -8.35 11.37
N GLU A 132 -3.19 -9.04 10.24
CA GLU A 132 -2.34 -10.19 9.94
C GLU A 132 -0.85 -9.84 9.92
N LEU A 133 -0.47 -8.64 9.49
CA LEU A 133 0.92 -8.16 9.56
C LEU A 133 1.33 -7.81 10.99
N LEU A 134 0.43 -7.21 11.76
CA LEU A 134 0.67 -6.92 13.19
C LEU A 134 0.86 -8.20 14.01
N LEU A 135 0.27 -9.30 13.57
CA LEU A 135 0.37 -10.62 14.20
C LEU A 135 1.50 -11.48 13.62
N ASN A 136 2.43 -10.87 12.88
CA ASN A 136 3.57 -11.53 12.25
C ASN A 136 3.18 -12.76 11.40
N SER A 137 2.07 -12.66 10.66
CA SER A 137 1.74 -13.68 9.67
C SER A 137 2.74 -13.63 8.51
N SER A 138 3.28 -14.77 8.13
CA SER A 138 4.06 -14.93 6.91
C SER A 138 3.20 -15.10 5.66
N ASP A 139 1.94 -15.50 5.84
CA ASP A 139 1.00 -15.85 4.77
C ASP A 139 0.02 -14.69 4.53
N TYR A 140 0.53 -13.52 4.18
CA TYR A 140 -0.29 -12.38 3.81
C TYR A 140 -0.51 -12.32 2.29
N THR A 141 -1.57 -11.65 1.88
CA THR A 141 -1.97 -11.48 0.48
C THR A 141 -2.11 -10.01 0.12
N SER A 142 -2.52 -9.72 -1.12
CA SER A 142 -2.88 -8.37 -1.56
C SER A 142 -3.96 -7.68 -0.71
N ALA A 143 -4.70 -8.46 0.09
CA ALA A 143 -5.68 -7.93 1.05
C ALA A 143 -5.08 -6.97 2.08
N ILE A 144 -3.78 -7.03 2.36
CA ILE A 144 -3.10 -6.07 3.25
C ILE A 144 -3.13 -4.64 2.69
N ASP A 145 -3.02 -4.50 1.37
CA ASP A 145 -3.10 -3.19 0.71
C ASP A 145 -4.52 -2.62 0.78
N VAL A 146 -5.55 -3.46 0.66
CA VAL A 146 -6.96 -3.04 0.81
C VAL A 146 -7.24 -2.52 2.22
N TRP A 147 -6.69 -3.16 3.26
CA TRP A 147 -6.75 -2.64 4.62
C TRP A 147 -6.14 -1.24 4.74
N SER A 148 -4.93 -1.06 4.20
CA SER A 148 -4.25 0.24 4.19
C SER A 148 -5.09 1.31 3.50
N VAL A 149 -5.72 0.99 2.37
CA VAL A 149 -6.63 1.91 1.67
C VAL A 149 -7.83 2.29 2.55
N GLY A 150 -8.42 1.34 3.26
CA GLY A 150 -9.51 1.62 4.21
C GLY A 150 -9.11 2.63 5.29
N CYS A 151 -7.90 2.47 5.86
CA CYS A 151 -7.34 3.41 6.84
C CYS A 151 -7.10 4.79 6.24
N ILE A 152 -6.50 4.85 5.05
CA ILE A 152 -6.21 6.09 4.33
C ILE A 152 -7.50 6.83 3.98
N PHE A 153 -8.49 6.11 3.46
CA PHE A 153 -9.77 6.69 3.06
C PHE A 153 -10.54 7.26 4.24
N MET A 154 -10.53 6.56 5.37
CA MET A 154 -11.14 7.07 6.61
C MET A 154 -10.43 8.33 7.12
N GLU A 155 -9.10 8.36 7.05
CA GLU A 155 -8.29 9.54 7.42
C GLU A 155 -8.58 10.73 6.49
N LEU A 156 -8.78 10.50 5.21
CA LEU A 156 -9.16 11.52 4.23
C LEU A 156 -10.49 12.20 4.60
N MET A 157 -11.49 11.43 5.00
CA MET A 157 -12.82 11.93 5.36
C MET A 157 -12.88 12.52 6.79
N ASN A 158 -12.12 11.94 7.72
CA ASN A 158 -12.14 12.31 9.14
C ASN A 158 -11.03 13.30 9.52
N LYS A 159 -10.08 13.57 8.62
CA LYS A 159 -8.93 14.47 8.83
C LYS A 159 -7.98 14.04 9.97
N LYS A 160 -8.13 12.85 10.47
CA LYS A 160 -7.28 12.28 11.55
C LYS A 160 -6.96 10.82 11.24
N PRO A 161 -5.73 10.36 11.54
CA PRO A 161 -5.39 8.94 11.43
C PRO A 161 -6.39 8.08 12.20
N LEU A 162 -6.81 6.96 11.59
CA LEU A 162 -7.79 6.07 12.20
C LEU A 162 -7.21 5.32 13.41
N PHE A 163 -5.97 4.82 13.28
CA PHE A 163 -5.29 4.00 14.28
C PHE A 163 -3.87 4.51 14.56
N PRO A 164 -3.70 5.67 15.23
CA PRO A 164 -2.39 6.27 15.46
C PRO A 164 -1.64 5.60 16.64
N GLY A 165 -1.31 4.32 16.51
CA GLY A 165 -0.61 3.55 17.53
C GLY A 165 0.81 4.07 17.80
N LYS A 166 1.18 4.15 19.07
CA LYS A 166 2.52 4.57 19.52
C LYS A 166 3.54 3.42 19.41
N ASP A 167 3.05 2.22 19.60
CA ASP A 167 3.80 0.97 19.50
C ASP A 167 2.88 -0.15 19.00
N HIS A 168 3.42 -1.36 18.89
CA HIS A 168 2.71 -2.52 18.37
C HIS A 168 1.47 -2.91 19.20
N VAL A 169 1.62 -2.91 20.51
CA VAL A 169 0.54 -3.24 21.47
C VAL A 169 -0.56 -2.19 21.42
N HIS A 170 -0.18 -0.91 21.43
CA HIS A 170 -1.14 0.20 21.33
C HIS A 170 -1.88 0.17 19.97
N GLN A 171 -1.17 -0.13 18.90
CA GLN A 171 -1.78 -0.29 17.56
C GLN A 171 -2.89 -1.35 17.60
N MET A 172 -2.58 -2.53 18.13
CA MET A 172 -3.53 -3.63 18.22
C MET A 172 -4.72 -3.30 19.11
N ARG A 173 -4.48 -2.57 20.22
CA ARG A 173 -5.56 -2.10 21.09
C ARG A 173 -6.50 -1.15 20.37
N LEU A 174 -6.00 -0.17 19.62
CA LEU A 174 -6.84 0.76 18.86
C LEU A 174 -7.72 0.04 17.84
N LEU A 175 -7.16 -0.97 17.13
CA LEU A 175 -7.93 -1.79 16.22
C LEU A 175 -9.07 -2.52 16.93
N THR A 176 -8.78 -3.21 18.03
CA THR A 176 -9.76 -4.03 18.75
C THR A 176 -10.83 -3.20 19.42
N GLU A 177 -10.49 -2.02 19.95
CA GLU A 177 -11.46 -1.08 20.54
C GLU A 177 -12.51 -0.62 19.52
N LEU A 178 -12.15 -0.42 18.26
CA LEU A 178 -13.08 0.00 17.20
C LEU A 178 -13.77 -1.19 16.51
N LEU A 179 -12.99 -2.16 16.07
CA LEU A 179 -13.45 -3.24 15.19
C LEU A 179 -13.87 -4.50 15.94
N GLY A 180 -13.73 -4.51 17.25
CA GLY A 180 -13.99 -5.67 18.11
C GLY A 180 -12.76 -6.58 18.23
N THR A 181 -12.69 -7.30 19.35
CA THR A 181 -11.63 -8.30 19.56
C THR A 181 -11.88 -9.49 18.64
N PRO A 182 -10.86 -10.00 17.92
CA PRO A 182 -11.00 -11.16 17.05
C PRO A 182 -11.60 -12.37 17.79
N THR A 183 -12.51 -13.07 17.14
CA THR A 183 -13.16 -14.28 17.67
C THR A 183 -12.27 -15.51 17.48
N GLU A 184 -12.62 -16.64 18.12
CA GLU A 184 -11.93 -17.93 17.87
C GLU A 184 -12.00 -18.36 16.40
N ALA A 185 -13.07 -17.99 15.68
CA ALA A 185 -13.17 -18.23 14.24
C ALA A 185 -12.14 -17.42 13.45
N ASP A 186 -11.92 -16.16 13.83
CA ASP A 186 -10.90 -15.31 13.23
C ASP A 186 -9.48 -15.83 13.56
N LEU A 187 -9.29 -16.42 14.74
CA LEU A 187 -8.02 -17.01 15.17
C LEU A 187 -7.62 -18.25 14.37
N GLY A 188 -8.57 -18.94 13.73
CA GLY A 188 -8.30 -20.08 12.85
C GLY A 188 -7.34 -19.74 11.70
N LEU A 189 -7.27 -18.46 11.31
CA LEU A 189 -6.40 -17.95 10.26
C LEU A 189 -4.99 -17.59 10.76
N VAL A 190 -4.82 -17.43 12.07
CA VAL A 190 -3.54 -17.11 12.69
C VAL A 190 -2.78 -18.39 13.00
N LYS A 191 -1.75 -18.71 12.23
CA LYS A 191 -0.96 -19.94 12.40
C LYS A 191 -0.02 -19.88 13.61
N ASN A 192 0.40 -18.71 14.01
CA ASN A 192 1.32 -18.49 15.12
C ASN A 192 0.61 -18.61 16.48
N GLU A 193 0.99 -19.62 17.28
CA GLU A 193 0.39 -19.87 18.60
C GLU A 193 0.63 -18.73 19.61
N ASP A 194 1.76 -18.05 19.55
CA ASP A 194 2.05 -16.91 20.44
C ASP A 194 1.15 -15.73 20.10
N ALA A 195 0.90 -15.48 18.82
CA ALA A 195 -0.04 -14.48 18.37
C ALA A 195 -1.49 -14.82 18.80
N ARG A 196 -1.92 -16.10 18.68
CA ARG A 196 -3.22 -16.56 19.18
C ARG A 196 -3.34 -16.33 20.69
N ARG A 197 -2.32 -16.74 21.45
CA ARG A 197 -2.27 -16.54 22.92
C ARG A 197 -2.37 -15.07 23.28
N TYR A 198 -1.66 -14.21 22.58
CA TYR A 198 -1.72 -12.77 22.75
C TYR A 198 -3.14 -12.21 22.54
N ILE A 199 -3.80 -12.59 21.46
CA ILE A 199 -5.17 -12.13 21.17
C ILE A 199 -6.15 -12.60 22.23
N ARG A 200 -6.05 -13.85 22.72
CA ARG A 200 -6.90 -14.37 23.81
C ARG A 200 -6.76 -13.61 25.12
N GLN A 201 -5.62 -12.95 25.32
CA GLN A 201 -5.35 -12.14 26.52
C GLN A 201 -5.84 -10.70 26.38
N LEU A 202 -6.22 -10.25 25.18
CA LEU A 202 -6.74 -8.91 24.95
C LEU A 202 -8.09 -8.72 25.65
N PRO A 203 -8.40 -7.50 26.14
CA PRO A 203 -9.74 -7.17 26.58
C PRO A 203 -10.77 -7.46 25.49
N GLN A 204 -11.92 -7.99 25.86
CA GLN A 204 -13.00 -8.28 24.92
C GLN A 204 -13.81 -7.02 24.63
N TYR A 205 -13.67 -6.51 23.42
CA TYR A 205 -14.43 -5.37 22.91
C TYR A 205 -15.44 -5.84 21.86
N PRO A 206 -16.69 -5.37 21.89
CA PRO A 206 -17.62 -5.55 20.78
C PRO A 206 -17.21 -4.64 19.60
N ARG A 207 -17.51 -5.06 18.37
CA ARG A 207 -17.38 -4.19 17.20
C ARG A 207 -18.30 -2.98 17.33
N GLN A 208 -17.74 -1.78 17.17
CA GLN A 208 -18.54 -0.55 17.15
C GLN A 208 -19.10 -0.30 15.75
N PRO A 209 -20.37 0.12 15.61
CA PRO A 209 -20.93 0.51 14.31
C PRO A 209 -20.21 1.78 13.81
N LEU A 210 -19.51 1.69 12.68
CA LEU A 210 -18.76 2.83 12.13
C LEU A 210 -19.66 4.02 11.82
N ALA A 211 -20.90 3.79 11.40
CA ALA A 211 -21.89 4.84 11.16
C ALA A 211 -22.23 5.67 12.41
N GLN A 212 -22.14 5.08 13.60
CA GLN A 212 -22.36 5.78 14.87
C GLN A 212 -21.10 6.53 15.34
N VAL A 213 -19.92 5.95 15.08
CA VAL A 213 -18.64 6.57 15.45
C VAL A 213 -18.32 7.75 14.52
N PHE A 214 -18.67 7.65 13.25
CA PHE A 214 -18.40 8.65 12.22
C PHE A 214 -19.69 9.13 11.51
N PRO A 215 -20.62 9.77 12.24
CA PRO A 215 -21.93 10.14 11.72
C PRO A 215 -21.89 11.18 10.60
N HIS A 216 -20.76 11.87 10.44
CA HIS A 216 -20.53 12.88 9.40
C HIS A 216 -20.07 12.29 8.06
N VAL A 217 -19.76 11.00 8.02
CA VAL A 217 -19.30 10.31 6.80
C VAL A 217 -20.49 9.74 6.05
N HIS A 218 -20.46 9.85 4.71
CA HIS A 218 -21.52 9.34 3.87
C HIS A 218 -21.78 7.84 4.10
N PRO A 219 -23.05 7.40 4.24
CA PRO A 219 -23.37 6.00 4.56
C PRO A 219 -22.78 4.96 3.61
N ALA A 220 -22.75 5.25 2.30
CA ALA A 220 -22.14 4.35 1.32
C ALA A 220 -20.62 4.27 1.47
N ALA A 221 -19.95 5.37 1.85
CA ALA A 221 -18.53 5.37 2.18
C ALA A 221 -18.25 4.52 3.43
N ILE A 222 -19.07 4.64 4.46
CA ILE A 222 -18.99 3.83 5.68
C ILE A 222 -19.13 2.34 5.35
N ASP A 223 -20.09 1.95 4.52
CA ASP A 223 -20.29 0.55 4.12
C ASP A 223 -19.04 -0.01 3.41
N LEU A 224 -18.45 0.77 2.50
CA LEU A 224 -17.23 0.37 1.81
C LEU A 224 -16.03 0.24 2.76
N VAL A 225 -15.82 1.22 3.64
CA VAL A 225 -14.74 1.17 4.65
C VAL A 225 -14.91 -0.04 5.57
N ASP A 226 -16.13 -0.33 6.02
CA ASP A 226 -16.42 -1.48 6.89
C ASP A 226 -16.00 -2.81 6.25
N LYS A 227 -16.21 -2.93 4.94
CA LYS A 227 -15.78 -4.10 4.13
C LYS A 227 -14.26 -4.14 3.93
N MET A 228 -13.59 -2.99 3.80
CA MET A 228 -12.13 -2.89 3.71
C MET A 228 -11.45 -3.20 5.05
N LEU A 229 -12.07 -2.82 6.16
CA LEU A 229 -11.57 -3.04 7.52
C LEU A 229 -12.13 -4.33 8.16
N THR A 230 -12.37 -5.33 7.35
CA THR A 230 -12.69 -6.69 7.81
C THR A 230 -11.41 -7.36 8.29
N VAL A 231 -11.41 -7.83 9.55
CA VAL A 231 -10.21 -8.41 10.20
C VAL A 231 -9.74 -9.67 9.49
N ASP A 232 -10.67 -10.55 9.13
CA ASP A 232 -10.40 -11.76 8.34
C ASP A 232 -10.02 -11.38 6.90
N PRO A 233 -8.76 -11.56 6.46
CA PRO A 233 -8.34 -11.18 5.12
C PRO A 233 -9.05 -11.95 4.01
N THR A 234 -9.59 -13.14 4.29
CA THR A 234 -10.32 -13.95 3.31
C THR A 234 -11.75 -13.46 3.06
N LYS A 235 -12.30 -12.67 4.00
CA LYS A 235 -13.63 -12.05 3.93
C LYS A 235 -13.56 -10.56 3.59
N ARG A 236 -12.34 -9.99 3.62
CA ARG A 236 -12.12 -8.59 3.25
C ARG A 236 -12.44 -8.38 1.79
N ILE A 237 -13.11 -7.27 1.47
CA ILE A 237 -13.44 -6.90 0.09
C ILE A 237 -12.18 -6.87 -0.79
N THR A 238 -12.28 -7.36 -2.01
CA THR A 238 -11.20 -7.27 -3.00
C THR A 238 -11.15 -5.88 -3.65
N VAL A 239 -10.06 -5.58 -4.36
CA VAL A 239 -9.94 -4.30 -5.11
C VAL A 239 -11.02 -4.21 -6.18
N GLU A 240 -11.29 -5.29 -6.91
CA GLU A 240 -12.30 -5.34 -7.96
C GLU A 240 -13.72 -5.16 -7.40
N GLU A 241 -14.04 -5.81 -6.29
CA GLU A 241 -15.32 -5.63 -5.60
C GLU A 241 -15.48 -4.21 -5.04
N ALA A 242 -14.39 -3.62 -4.54
CA ALA A 242 -14.40 -2.24 -4.05
C ALA A 242 -14.63 -1.22 -5.18
N LEU A 243 -14.02 -1.41 -6.34
CA LEU A 243 -14.27 -0.60 -7.54
C LEU A 243 -15.73 -0.68 -7.99
N ALA A 244 -16.36 -1.84 -7.89
CA ALA A 244 -17.76 -2.09 -8.23
C ALA A 244 -18.75 -1.69 -7.13
N HIS A 245 -18.27 -1.21 -5.97
CA HIS A 245 -19.15 -0.81 -4.86
C HIS A 245 -20.02 0.40 -5.24
N PRO A 246 -21.28 0.49 -4.79
CA PRO A 246 -22.19 1.60 -5.10
C PRO A 246 -21.62 2.99 -4.83
N TYR A 247 -20.72 3.13 -3.86
CA TYR A 247 -20.05 4.40 -3.56
C TYR A 247 -19.27 4.98 -4.74
N LEU A 248 -18.74 4.11 -5.62
CA LEU A 248 -17.94 4.47 -6.80
C LEU A 248 -18.69 4.30 -8.13
N GLU A 249 -19.99 4.07 -8.09
CA GLU A 249 -20.82 3.76 -9.28
C GLU A 249 -20.64 4.75 -10.43
N LYS A 250 -20.46 6.04 -10.13
CA LYS A 250 -20.32 7.10 -11.15
C LYS A 250 -18.95 7.10 -11.83
N LEU A 251 -17.95 6.46 -11.25
CA LEU A 251 -16.57 6.45 -11.73
C LEU A 251 -16.16 5.10 -12.29
N HIS A 252 -16.76 4.01 -11.79
CA HIS A 252 -16.41 2.65 -12.15
C HIS A 252 -16.71 2.35 -13.62
N ASP A 253 -15.65 1.97 -14.36
CA ASP A 253 -15.74 1.46 -15.72
C ASP A 253 -14.66 0.39 -15.93
N VAL A 254 -15.07 -0.86 -16.05
CA VAL A 254 -14.16 -2.00 -16.23
C VAL A 254 -13.26 -1.83 -17.45
N ALA A 255 -13.76 -1.18 -18.51
CA ALA A 255 -13.00 -0.96 -19.74
C ALA A 255 -11.86 0.06 -19.55
N ASP A 256 -11.99 0.96 -18.56
CA ASP A 256 -10.99 1.98 -18.22
C ASP A 256 -10.15 1.60 -16.99
N GLU A 257 -10.22 0.36 -16.54
CA GLU A 257 -9.49 -0.17 -15.39
C GLU A 257 -8.56 -1.32 -15.83
N PRO A 258 -7.44 -1.00 -16.53
CA PRO A 258 -6.59 -2.01 -17.14
C PRO A 258 -5.84 -2.85 -16.11
N ILE A 259 -5.47 -4.05 -16.52
CA ILE A 259 -4.58 -4.97 -15.79
C ILE A 259 -3.21 -5.03 -16.46
N CYS A 260 -2.21 -5.43 -15.70
CA CYS A 260 -0.87 -5.72 -16.22
C CYS A 260 -0.89 -7.07 -16.94
N MET A 261 -0.53 -7.08 -18.22
CA MET A 261 -0.56 -8.30 -19.06
C MET A 261 0.65 -9.21 -18.82
N GLU A 262 1.74 -8.66 -18.30
CA GLU A 262 2.96 -9.39 -17.98
C GLU A 262 3.25 -9.27 -16.49
N PRO A 263 3.01 -10.32 -15.68
CA PRO A 263 3.36 -10.30 -14.26
C PRO A 263 4.84 -10.00 -14.04
N PHE A 264 5.15 -9.22 -13.01
CA PHE A 264 6.51 -8.91 -12.64
C PHE A 264 7.21 -10.11 -11.99
N SER A 265 8.46 -10.38 -12.38
CA SER A 265 9.28 -11.42 -11.76
C SER A 265 10.24 -10.84 -10.73
N PHE A 266 10.22 -11.41 -9.53
CA PHE A 266 11.16 -11.11 -8.45
C PHE A 266 12.35 -12.08 -8.40
N ASP A 267 12.62 -12.85 -9.46
CA ASP A 267 13.66 -13.88 -9.49
C ASP A 267 15.06 -13.34 -9.16
N PHE A 268 15.32 -12.06 -9.45
CA PHE A 268 16.57 -11.40 -9.11
C PHE A 268 16.82 -11.30 -7.60
N GLU A 269 15.78 -11.36 -6.75
CA GLU A 269 15.90 -11.30 -5.30
C GLU A 269 16.18 -12.66 -4.65
N GLN A 270 15.90 -13.75 -5.34
CA GLN A 270 16.17 -15.11 -4.86
C GLN A 270 17.66 -15.46 -4.88
N GLN A 271 18.43 -14.70 -5.63
CA GLN A 271 19.89 -14.85 -5.66
C GLN A 271 20.52 -14.17 -4.44
N GLN A 272 21.53 -14.82 -3.86
CA GLN A 272 22.38 -14.19 -2.85
C GLN A 272 23.33 -13.23 -3.56
N LEU A 273 22.90 -11.98 -3.70
CA LEU A 273 23.68 -10.92 -4.32
C LEU A 273 24.48 -10.17 -3.26
N ASP A 274 25.77 -9.97 -3.51
CA ASP A 274 26.58 -9.03 -2.76
C ASP A 274 26.33 -7.58 -3.21
N GLU A 275 26.90 -6.63 -2.50
CA GLU A 275 26.68 -5.20 -2.78
C GLU A 275 27.16 -4.81 -4.18
N GLU A 276 28.30 -5.34 -4.63
CA GLU A 276 28.86 -5.01 -5.94
C GLU A 276 28.00 -5.59 -7.09
N GLN A 277 27.44 -6.77 -6.89
CA GLN A 277 26.49 -7.36 -7.86
C GLN A 277 25.21 -6.55 -7.97
N ILE A 278 24.68 -6.04 -6.85
CA ILE A 278 23.50 -5.17 -6.85
C ILE A 278 23.81 -3.85 -7.54
N LYS A 279 24.94 -3.24 -7.25
CA LYS A 279 25.40 -2.02 -7.93
C LYS A 279 25.53 -2.25 -9.44
N GLU A 280 26.09 -3.38 -9.86
CA GLU A 280 26.16 -3.74 -11.28
C GLU A 280 24.78 -3.84 -11.92
N MET A 281 23.83 -4.46 -11.24
CA MET A 281 22.45 -4.55 -11.76
C MET A 281 21.79 -3.19 -11.88
N ILE A 282 21.94 -2.31 -10.88
CA ILE A 282 21.43 -0.93 -10.94
C ILE A 282 22.09 -0.16 -12.10
N TYR A 283 23.39 -0.31 -12.27
CA TYR A 283 24.12 0.33 -13.36
C TYR A 283 23.60 -0.12 -14.74
N ARG A 284 23.32 -1.43 -14.91
CA ARG A 284 22.72 -1.95 -16.15
C ARG A 284 21.32 -1.41 -16.39
N GLU A 285 20.50 -1.24 -15.34
CA GLU A 285 19.18 -0.60 -15.47
C GLU A 285 19.32 0.86 -15.96
N ALA A 286 20.29 1.60 -15.42
CA ALA A 286 20.59 2.96 -15.84
C ALA A 286 21.03 3.04 -17.30
N LEU A 287 21.95 2.15 -17.72
CA LEU A 287 22.41 2.09 -19.12
C LEU A 287 21.29 1.71 -20.09
N ALA A 288 20.37 0.84 -19.68
CA ALA A 288 19.24 0.46 -20.51
C ALA A 288 18.28 1.64 -20.80
N LEU A 289 18.25 2.63 -19.88
CA LEU A 289 17.50 3.88 -20.09
C LEU A 289 18.35 4.95 -20.84
N ASN A 290 19.65 4.87 -20.72
CA ASN A 290 20.60 5.85 -21.23
C ASN A 290 21.72 5.16 -22.04
N PRO A 291 21.44 4.68 -23.26
CA PRO A 291 22.44 3.99 -24.09
C PRO A 291 23.69 4.82 -24.41
N GLU A 292 23.58 6.14 -24.32
CA GLU A 292 24.68 7.07 -24.55
C GLU A 292 25.78 7.02 -23.46
N TYR A 293 25.52 6.42 -22.31
CA TYR A 293 26.51 6.19 -21.25
C TYR A 293 27.18 4.81 -21.33
N ALA A 294 26.84 4.00 -22.32
CA ALA A 294 27.37 2.64 -22.48
C ALA A 294 28.81 2.60 -23.07
#